data_fdadfea272db6d44d8ebab1c6b530a27
#
_entry.id   fdadfea272db6d44d8ebab1c6b530a27
#
_cell.length_a   1.000
_cell.length_b   1.000
_cell.length_c   1.000
_cell.angle_alpha   90.00
_cell.angle_beta   90.00
_cell.angle_gamma   90.00
#
_symmetry.space_group_name_H-M   'P 1'
#
loop_
_entity.id
_entity.type
_entity.pdbx_description
1 polymer ?
#
loop_
_entity_poly.entity_id
_entity_poly.type
_entity_poly.pdbx_seq_one_letter_code
_entity_poly.pdbx_strand_id
1 'polypeptide(L)'
;MIKLDGVSKQYIYGARVFAPVDMTINDGEIVALLGDELSGKTTFLKVVAGVTDSEGKVLFDGEPLAKKPDDVIMIFDDLALFANRSCYYNLAYPLKIRGANKDEIDKRVKAAAEKVGITASLYFKARKLDSIDKKRLAIARLFLRDFKVALVDDITRGLKKEDAKTLWQEVAPALQDFAKEGKIVIFATRDKDEAISIADRIVVTHYRQIKQIGTLEQILQNPSNIWAAQAFDEDYAFEKARLKIAYGKLVATTEDGFEIDLSHLDGKVVKSYIGQDVYVGWASDCYDVSGERKAKVEHAYKSENCYILTCGNRRVKCGEKQDEVGTLPLLGKALLFDDTNENSILSDIVAAYLF
;
A
#
# COMPACT_ATOMS: atom_id res chain seq x y z
N MET A 1 -12.20 -13.60 -11.41
CA MET A 1 -10.72 -13.45 -11.43
C MET A 1 -10.31 -12.33 -12.37
N ILE A 2 -9.35 -11.48 -12.00
CA ILE A 2 -8.73 -10.47 -12.88
C ILE A 2 -7.30 -10.88 -13.17
N LYS A 3 -6.87 -10.85 -14.45
CA LYS A 3 -5.48 -11.05 -14.84
C LYS A 3 -4.97 -9.84 -15.60
N LEU A 4 -3.85 -9.30 -15.15
CA LEU A 4 -3.06 -8.28 -15.83
C LEU A 4 -1.88 -8.96 -16.53
N ASP A 5 -1.69 -8.71 -17.83
CA ASP A 5 -0.64 -9.30 -18.66
C ASP A 5 0.09 -8.16 -19.38
N GLY A 6 1.27 -7.81 -18.87
CA GLY A 6 2.09 -6.70 -19.32
C GLY A 6 1.39 -5.35 -19.27
N VAL A 7 0.47 -5.15 -18.32
CA VAL A 7 -0.36 -3.92 -18.27
C VAL A 7 0.48 -2.73 -17.84
N SER A 8 0.51 -1.70 -18.69
CA SER A 8 1.16 -0.43 -18.40
C SER A 8 0.32 0.74 -18.89
N LYS A 9 0.63 1.95 -18.43
CA LYS A 9 -0.05 3.16 -18.87
C LYS A 9 0.91 4.30 -19.11
N GLN A 10 0.81 4.87 -20.32
CA GLN A 10 1.43 6.13 -20.69
C GLN A 10 0.37 7.04 -21.29
N TYR A 11 0.35 8.32 -20.93
CA TYR A 11 -0.50 9.32 -21.58
C TYR A 11 0.24 9.92 -22.78
N ILE A 12 -0.51 10.35 -23.82
CA ILE A 12 -0.02 10.75 -25.15
C ILE A 12 1.16 11.73 -25.12
N TYR A 13 1.22 12.64 -24.15
CA TYR A 13 2.28 13.65 -24.02
C TYR A 13 3.01 13.61 -22.69
N GLY A 14 3.03 12.46 -22.02
CA GLY A 14 3.56 12.35 -20.66
C GLY A 14 4.49 11.18 -20.42
N ALA A 15 5.15 11.22 -19.27
CA ALA A 15 5.89 10.09 -18.76
C ALA A 15 4.93 8.90 -18.48
N ARG A 16 5.48 7.68 -18.52
CA ARG A 16 4.77 6.46 -18.12
C ARG A 16 4.23 6.64 -16.70
N VAL A 17 2.96 6.27 -16.50
CA VAL A 17 2.28 6.41 -15.19
C VAL A 17 2.56 5.23 -14.29
N PHE A 18 2.65 4.02 -14.87
CA PHE A 18 3.19 2.83 -14.22
C PHE A 18 3.79 1.88 -15.26
N ALA A 19 4.84 1.17 -14.83
CA ALA A 19 5.55 0.19 -15.64
C ALA A 19 4.69 -1.05 -15.90
N PRO A 20 5.05 -1.92 -16.87
CA PRO A 20 4.34 -3.16 -17.12
C PRO A 20 4.18 -4.01 -15.86
N VAL A 21 2.97 -4.51 -15.65
CA VAL A 21 2.55 -5.29 -14.49
C VAL A 21 1.96 -6.60 -14.95
N ASP A 22 2.46 -7.70 -14.39
CA ASP A 22 1.89 -9.03 -14.48
C ASP A 22 1.34 -9.41 -13.11
N MET A 23 0.03 -9.60 -13.01
CA MET A 23 -0.63 -9.90 -11.75
C MET A 23 -1.95 -10.62 -11.97
N THR A 24 -2.21 -11.62 -11.15
CA THR A 24 -3.54 -12.25 -11.07
C THR A 24 -4.17 -11.89 -9.73
N ILE A 25 -5.44 -11.48 -9.74
CA ILE A 25 -6.24 -11.18 -8.54
C ILE A 25 -7.41 -12.17 -8.55
N ASN A 26 -7.52 -12.94 -7.48
CA ASN A 26 -8.49 -14.02 -7.37
C ASN A 26 -9.83 -13.52 -6.83
N ASP A 27 -10.89 -14.29 -7.06
CA ASP A 27 -12.18 -14.03 -6.44
C ASP A 27 -12.07 -14.12 -4.92
N GLY A 28 -12.71 -13.18 -4.23
CA GLY A 28 -12.63 -13.06 -2.76
C GLY A 28 -11.35 -12.43 -2.24
N GLU A 29 -10.46 -11.94 -3.11
CA GLU A 29 -9.19 -11.34 -2.70
C GLU A 29 -9.31 -9.83 -2.49
N ILE A 30 -8.67 -9.33 -1.42
CA ILE A 30 -8.50 -7.90 -1.13
C ILE A 30 -7.07 -7.48 -1.44
N VAL A 31 -6.91 -6.56 -2.38
CA VAL A 31 -5.61 -6.00 -2.77
C VAL A 31 -5.53 -4.53 -2.40
N ALA A 32 -4.52 -4.14 -1.63
CA ALA A 32 -4.21 -2.74 -1.36
C ALA A 32 -3.14 -2.21 -2.33
N LEU A 33 -3.38 -1.05 -2.92
CA LEU A 33 -2.37 -0.27 -3.63
C LEU A 33 -1.82 0.77 -2.64
N LEU A 34 -0.65 0.52 -2.07
CA LEU A 34 0.00 1.41 -1.09
C LEU A 34 1.08 2.25 -1.77
N GLY A 35 1.09 3.55 -1.51
CA GLY A 35 2.16 4.43 -1.99
C GLY A 35 1.80 5.90 -1.98
N ASP A 36 2.77 6.74 -2.32
CA ASP A 36 2.70 8.18 -2.28
C ASP A 36 1.72 8.78 -3.29
N GLU A 37 1.51 10.08 -3.16
CA GLU A 37 0.80 10.85 -4.17
C GLU A 37 1.51 10.75 -5.52
N LEU A 38 0.74 10.70 -6.61
CA LEU A 38 1.24 10.57 -8.00
C LEU A 38 1.98 9.26 -8.30
N SER A 39 1.93 8.24 -7.45
CA SER A 39 2.56 6.94 -7.70
C SER A 39 1.84 6.08 -8.75
N GLY A 40 0.67 6.50 -9.25
CA GLY A 40 -0.08 5.84 -10.32
C GLY A 40 -1.29 5.00 -9.85
N LYS A 41 -1.59 4.91 -8.55
CA LYS A 41 -2.68 4.11 -7.97
C LYS A 41 -4.05 4.39 -8.62
N THR A 42 -4.46 5.66 -8.66
CA THR A 42 -5.72 6.06 -9.31
C THR A 42 -5.79 5.63 -10.78
N THR A 43 -4.68 5.76 -11.52
CA THR A 43 -4.62 5.33 -12.92
C THR A 43 -4.71 3.82 -13.03
N PHE A 44 -4.06 3.08 -12.16
CA PHE A 44 -4.18 1.62 -12.09
C PHE A 44 -5.63 1.20 -11.87
N LEU A 45 -6.32 1.78 -10.88
CA LEU A 45 -7.74 1.52 -10.64
C LEU A 45 -8.61 1.87 -11.87
N LYS A 46 -8.36 2.99 -12.54
CA LYS A 46 -9.09 3.39 -13.77
C LYS A 46 -8.86 2.43 -14.93
N VAL A 47 -7.68 1.83 -15.05
CA VAL A 47 -7.40 0.79 -16.04
C VAL A 47 -8.20 -0.47 -15.72
N VAL A 48 -8.16 -0.94 -14.47
CA VAL A 48 -8.94 -2.11 -14.02
C VAL A 48 -10.44 -1.87 -14.11
N ALA A 49 -10.89 -0.62 -13.96
CA ALA A 49 -12.29 -0.23 -14.15
C ALA A 49 -12.73 -0.16 -15.63
N GLY A 50 -11.84 -0.33 -16.59
CA GLY A 50 -12.14 -0.12 -18.01
C GLY A 50 -12.50 1.34 -18.34
N VAL A 51 -12.13 2.30 -17.50
CA VAL A 51 -12.40 3.74 -17.68
C VAL A 51 -11.33 4.39 -18.56
N THR A 52 -10.11 3.88 -18.54
CA THR A 52 -9.00 4.35 -19.39
C THR A 52 -8.32 3.16 -20.05
N ASP A 53 -7.83 3.37 -21.27
CA ASP A 53 -7.09 2.36 -22.02
C ASP A 53 -5.69 2.17 -21.40
N SER A 54 -5.10 0.99 -21.62
CA SER A 54 -3.75 0.61 -21.24
C SER A 54 -3.02 -0.07 -22.37
N GLU A 55 -1.71 -0.20 -22.28
CA GLU A 55 -0.93 -1.20 -23.00
C GLU A 55 -1.08 -2.54 -22.27
N GLY A 56 -0.77 -3.65 -22.94
CA GLY A 56 -0.97 -5.00 -22.41
C GLY A 56 -2.43 -5.43 -22.42
N LYS A 57 -2.77 -6.45 -21.62
CA LYS A 57 -4.12 -7.02 -21.59
C LYS A 57 -4.65 -7.08 -20.16
N VAL A 58 -5.84 -6.54 -19.96
CA VAL A 58 -6.62 -6.79 -18.74
C VAL A 58 -7.69 -7.81 -19.09
N LEU A 59 -7.68 -8.94 -18.41
CA LEU A 59 -8.65 -10.02 -18.59
C LEU A 59 -9.54 -10.10 -17.35
N PHE A 60 -10.83 -10.27 -17.56
CA PHE A 60 -11.80 -10.52 -16.51
C PHE A 60 -12.49 -11.86 -16.79
N ASP A 61 -12.35 -12.82 -15.89
CA ASP A 61 -12.79 -14.20 -16.05
C ASP A 61 -12.29 -14.85 -17.37
N GLY A 62 -11.05 -14.50 -17.78
CA GLY A 62 -10.40 -15.00 -19.00
C GLY A 62 -10.71 -14.21 -20.28
N GLU A 63 -11.69 -13.32 -20.25
CA GLU A 63 -12.09 -12.51 -21.40
C GLU A 63 -11.50 -11.09 -21.30
N PRO A 64 -11.17 -10.44 -22.43
CA PRO A 64 -10.73 -9.06 -22.44
C PRO A 64 -11.72 -8.13 -21.72
N LEU A 65 -11.24 -7.31 -20.82
CA LEU A 65 -12.07 -6.38 -20.07
C LEU A 65 -12.82 -5.43 -21.01
N ALA A 66 -14.14 -5.43 -20.93
CA ALA A 66 -14.98 -4.50 -21.66
C ALA A 66 -14.78 -3.06 -21.17
N LYS A 67 -15.04 -2.07 -22.02
CA LYS A 67 -15.08 -0.67 -21.58
C LYS A 67 -16.26 -0.47 -20.63
N LYS A 68 -15.97 0.01 -19.41
CA LYS A 68 -16.95 0.27 -18.33
C LYS A 68 -17.85 -0.93 -18.04
N PRO A 69 -17.28 -2.07 -17.63
CA PRO A 69 -18.07 -3.29 -17.39
C PRO A 69 -19.08 -3.05 -16.26
N ASP A 70 -20.27 -3.63 -16.40
CA ASP A 70 -21.32 -3.50 -15.38
C ASP A 70 -20.97 -4.19 -14.06
N ASP A 71 -20.14 -5.23 -14.10
CA ASP A 71 -19.70 -5.99 -12.92
C ASP A 71 -18.64 -5.26 -12.08
N VAL A 72 -18.15 -4.09 -12.53
CA VAL A 72 -17.15 -3.30 -11.81
C VAL A 72 -17.80 -2.03 -11.25
N ILE A 73 -17.55 -1.74 -9.99
CA ILE A 73 -17.93 -0.47 -9.35
C ILE A 73 -16.68 0.25 -8.85
N MET A 74 -16.59 1.55 -9.09
CA MET A 74 -15.46 2.37 -8.64
C MET A 74 -15.95 3.58 -7.85
N ILE A 75 -15.36 3.77 -6.67
CA ILE A 75 -15.45 5.00 -5.88
C ILE A 75 -14.18 5.80 -6.17
N PHE A 76 -14.35 6.97 -6.79
CA PHE A 76 -13.26 7.85 -7.17
C PHE A 76 -12.82 8.74 -5.99
N ASP A 77 -11.59 9.22 -6.00
CA ASP A 77 -11.02 10.14 -5.00
C ASP A 77 -11.75 11.50 -4.95
N ASP A 78 -12.28 11.97 -6.10
CA ASP A 78 -13.11 13.18 -6.22
C ASP A 78 -14.58 12.94 -5.84
N LEU A 79 -14.92 11.68 -5.44
CA LEU A 79 -16.25 11.20 -5.06
C LEU A 79 -17.31 11.27 -6.16
N ALA A 80 -17.10 11.98 -7.25
CA ALA A 80 -18.02 12.19 -8.37
C ALA A 80 -19.47 12.46 -7.92
N LEU A 81 -19.67 13.40 -6.97
CA LEU A 81 -20.97 13.75 -6.41
C LEU A 81 -21.63 14.89 -7.19
N PHE A 82 -22.92 14.79 -7.39
CA PHE A 82 -23.74 15.90 -7.85
C PHE A 82 -23.99 16.89 -6.68
N ALA A 83 -23.05 17.82 -6.48
CA ALA A 83 -23.01 18.69 -5.31
C ALA A 83 -24.30 19.51 -5.07
N ASN A 84 -24.99 19.94 -6.12
CA ASN A 84 -26.21 20.72 -6.06
C ASN A 84 -27.50 19.88 -5.98
N ARG A 85 -27.40 18.55 -6.02
CA ARG A 85 -28.50 17.60 -5.86
C ARG A 85 -28.50 17.04 -4.43
N SER A 86 -29.66 16.48 -4.03
CA SER A 86 -29.78 15.82 -2.73
C SER A 86 -28.92 14.56 -2.66
N CYS A 87 -28.64 14.11 -1.42
CA CYS A 87 -27.99 12.79 -1.21
C CYS A 87 -28.84 11.67 -1.78
N TYR A 88 -30.16 11.72 -1.59
CA TYR A 88 -31.10 10.82 -2.23
C TYR A 88 -30.90 10.75 -3.76
N TYR A 89 -30.83 11.91 -4.42
CA TYR A 89 -30.61 11.93 -5.88
C TYR A 89 -29.27 11.28 -6.27
N ASN A 90 -28.20 11.55 -5.53
CA ASN A 90 -26.89 10.96 -5.78
C ASN A 90 -26.88 9.43 -5.69
N LEU A 91 -27.71 8.85 -4.83
CA LEU A 91 -27.87 7.41 -4.69
C LEU A 91 -28.90 6.86 -5.68
N ALA A 92 -29.97 7.56 -5.93
CA ALA A 92 -31.03 7.13 -6.85
C ALA A 92 -30.60 7.13 -8.33
N TYR A 93 -29.72 8.06 -8.71
CA TYR A 93 -29.34 8.27 -10.12
C TYR A 93 -28.77 7.02 -10.79
N PRO A 94 -27.80 6.26 -10.21
CA PRO A 94 -27.29 5.04 -10.83
C PRO A 94 -28.36 3.95 -11.05
N LEU A 95 -29.34 3.86 -10.17
CA LEU A 95 -30.45 2.92 -10.27
C LEU A 95 -31.45 3.36 -11.36
N LYS A 96 -31.75 4.66 -11.40
CA LYS A 96 -32.67 5.24 -12.37
C LYS A 96 -32.20 5.05 -13.81
N ILE A 97 -30.92 5.27 -14.11
CA ILE A 97 -30.37 5.07 -15.49
C ILE A 97 -30.38 3.61 -15.93
N ARG A 98 -30.48 2.66 -14.98
CA ARG A 98 -30.63 1.22 -15.23
C ARG A 98 -32.08 0.76 -15.30
N GLY A 99 -33.04 1.68 -15.22
CA GLY A 99 -34.46 1.38 -15.39
C GLY A 99 -35.13 0.81 -14.14
N ALA A 100 -34.51 0.89 -12.95
CA ALA A 100 -35.19 0.48 -11.72
C ALA A 100 -36.46 1.31 -11.46
N ASN A 101 -37.51 0.67 -10.96
CA ASN A 101 -38.76 1.34 -10.63
C ASN A 101 -38.61 2.19 -9.35
N LYS A 102 -39.59 3.09 -9.12
CA LYS A 102 -39.53 4.07 -8.04
C LYS A 102 -39.46 3.41 -6.65
N ASP A 103 -40.23 2.36 -6.41
CA ASP A 103 -40.31 1.70 -5.12
C ASP A 103 -39.02 0.93 -4.80
N GLU A 104 -38.43 0.29 -5.80
CA GLU A 104 -37.13 -0.36 -5.70
C GLU A 104 -36.02 0.65 -5.41
N ILE A 105 -35.99 1.78 -6.12
CA ILE A 105 -35.05 2.87 -5.89
C ILE A 105 -35.16 3.37 -4.44
N ASP A 106 -36.37 3.68 -3.99
CA ASP A 106 -36.60 4.21 -2.64
C ASP A 106 -36.12 3.23 -1.56
N LYS A 107 -36.46 1.94 -1.71
CA LYS A 107 -36.03 0.88 -0.80
C LYS A 107 -34.48 0.74 -0.76
N ARG A 108 -33.83 0.64 -1.92
CA ARG A 108 -32.37 0.48 -1.99
C ARG A 108 -31.62 1.70 -1.49
N VAL A 109 -32.09 2.91 -1.83
CA VAL A 109 -31.47 4.17 -1.40
C VAL A 109 -31.54 4.33 0.12
N LYS A 110 -32.69 4.06 0.74
CA LYS A 110 -32.84 4.13 2.20
C LYS A 110 -31.95 3.11 2.91
N ALA A 111 -31.93 1.86 2.45
CA ALA A 111 -31.08 0.83 3.00
C ALA A 111 -29.58 1.16 2.87
N ALA A 112 -29.16 1.70 1.73
CA ALA A 112 -27.77 2.12 1.54
C ALA A 112 -27.39 3.31 2.45
N ALA A 113 -28.30 4.30 2.60
CA ALA A 113 -28.09 5.44 3.49
C ALA A 113 -28.00 5.04 4.96
N GLU A 114 -28.79 4.06 5.38
CA GLU A 114 -28.77 3.50 6.73
C GLU A 114 -27.44 2.80 7.03
N LYS A 115 -26.95 1.96 6.09
CA LYS A 115 -25.67 1.24 6.23
C LYS A 115 -24.48 2.15 6.48
N VAL A 116 -24.47 3.37 5.94
CA VAL A 116 -23.37 4.33 6.09
C VAL A 116 -23.73 5.51 7.02
N GLY A 117 -24.86 5.46 7.73
CA GLY A 117 -25.22 6.43 8.76
C GLY A 117 -25.63 7.83 8.27
N ILE A 118 -26.06 8.00 6.99
CA ILE A 118 -26.46 9.31 6.42
C ILE A 118 -27.96 9.50 6.24
N THR A 119 -28.77 8.70 6.90
CA THR A 119 -30.24 8.74 6.76
C THR A 119 -30.82 10.12 7.07
N ALA A 120 -30.33 10.79 8.13
CA ALA A 120 -30.78 12.13 8.50
C ALA A 120 -30.48 13.19 7.43
N SER A 121 -29.40 13.00 6.68
CA SER A 121 -28.94 13.94 5.66
C SER A 121 -29.45 13.61 4.25
N LEU A 122 -30.28 12.58 4.09
CA LEU A 122 -30.66 12.00 2.79
C LEU A 122 -31.28 13.02 1.82
N TYR A 123 -32.06 13.95 2.34
CA TYR A 123 -32.74 14.99 1.54
C TYR A 123 -31.97 16.31 1.45
N PHE A 124 -30.82 16.44 2.13
CA PHE A 124 -29.98 17.63 2.01
C PHE A 124 -29.19 17.60 0.70
N LYS A 125 -28.81 18.78 0.20
CA LYS A 125 -27.90 18.88 -0.95
C LYS A 125 -26.53 18.37 -0.55
N ALA A 126 -25.87 17.55 -1.39
CA ALA A 126 -24.58 16.96 -1.10
C ALA A 126 -23.50 18.00 -0.76
N ARG A 127 -23.57 19.23 -1.32
CA ARG A 127 -22.66 20.33 -0.97
C ARG A 127 -22.74 20.80 0.49
N LYS A 128 -23.84 20.51 1.19
CA LYS A 128 -24.05 20.89 2.60
C LYS A 128 -23.50 19.88 3.59
N LEU A 129 -23.11 18.70 3.12
CA LEU A 129 -22.46 17.68 3.93
C LEU A 129 -21.05 18.13 4.31
N ASP A 130 -20.59 17.71 5.48
CA ASP A 130 -19.18 17.78 5.85
C ASP A 130 -18.31 16.81 5.02
N SER A 131 -17.01 16.77 5.31
CA SER A 131 -16.06 15.97 4.52
C SER A 131 -16.27 14.49 4.70
N ILE A 132 -16.57 14.02 5.90
CA ILE A 132 -16.77 12.59 6.19
C ILE A 132 -18.09 12.08 5.61
N ASP A 133 -19.17 12.82 5.75
CA ASP A 133 -20.47 12.45 5.21
C ASP A 133 -20.52 12.44 3.68
N LYS A 134 -19.73 13.30 3.01
CA LYS A 134 -19.55 13.22 1.55
C LYS A 134 -18.93 11.89 1.15
N LYS A 135 -17.96 11.40 1.91
CA LYS A 135 -17.31 10.11 1.66
C LYS A 135 -18.25 8.95 1.97
N ARG A 136 -18.99 9.01 3.07
CA ARG A 136 -20.07 8.05 3.37
C ARG A 136 -21.10 7.98 2.24
N LEU A 137 -21.51 9.14 1.70
CA LEU A 137 -22.41 9.19 0.54
C LEU A 137 -21.84 8.52 -0.71
N ALA A 138 -20.54 8.67 -0.96
CA ALA A 138 -19.89 7.97 -2.08
C ALA A 138 -19.83 6.45 -1.85
N ILE A 139 -19.46 6.02 -0.63
CA ILE A 139 -19.39 4.61 -0.24
C ILE A 139 -20.77 3.94 -0.30
N ALA A 140 -21.85 4.65 0.06
CA ALA A 140 -23.21 4.13 -0.03
C ALA A 140 -23.56 3.57 -1.41
N ARG A 141 -22.89 4.03 -2.47
CA ARG A 141 -23.07 3.51 -3.83
C ARG A 141 -22.68 2.05 -3.98
N LEU A 142 -21.76 1.53 -3.15
CA LEU A 142 -21.38 0.12 -3.14
C LEU A 142 -22.55 -0.79 -2.76
N PHE A 143 -23.53 -0.28 -2.03
CA PHE A 143 -24.69 -1.06 -1.56
C PHE A 143 -25.92 -0.94 -2.46
N LEU A 144 -25.83 -0.21 -3.58
CA LEU A 144 -26.98 0.04 -4.45
C LEU A 144 -27.20 -1.06 -5.48
N ARG A 145 -26.20 -1.83 -5.83
CA ARG A 145 -26.28 -2.85 -6.88
C ARG A 145 -25.26 -3.97 -6.65
N ASP A 146 -25.52 -5.10 -7.29
CA ASP A 146 -24.55 -6.18 -7.32
C ASP A 146 -23.36 -5.82 -8.24
N PHE A 147 -22.22 -6.35 -7.90
CA PHE A 147 -20.97 -6.23 -8.63
C PHE A 147 -20.07 -7.42 -8.31
N LYS A 148 -19.07 -7.67 -9.14
CA LYS A 148 -18.01 -8.66 -8.89
C LYS A 148 -16.72 -8.00 -8.41
N VAL A 149 -16.48 -6.74 -8.76
CA VAL A 149 -15.25 -6.01 -8.44
C VAL A 149 -15.59 -4.65 -7.85
N ALA A 150 -15.08 -4.38 -6.65
CA ALA A 150 -15.11 -3.08 -6.00
C ALA A 150 -13.72 -2.42 -6.07
N LEU A 151 -13.68 -1.20 -6.58
CA LEU A 151 -12.49 -0.37 -6.65
C LEU A 151 -12.72 0.89 -5.81
N VAL A 152 -11.83 1.15 -4.84
CA VAL A 152 -11.95 2.28 -3.90
C VAL A 152 -10.68 3.12 -3.94
N ASP A 153 -10.79 4.37 -4.39
CA ASP A 153 -9.63 5.25 -4.58
C ASP A 153 -9.48 6.24 -3.44
N ASP A 154 -8.49 6.01 -2.57
CA ASP A 154 -7.99 6.90 -1.50
C ASP A 154 -9.14 7.57 -0.69
N ILE A 155 -10.07 6.76 -0.19
CA ILE A 155 -11.34 7.24 0.38
C ILE A 155 -11.16 8.11 1.62
N THR A 156 -10.08 7.95 2.35
CA THR A 156 -9.75 8.73 3.56
C THR A 156 -8.98 10.01 3.26
N ARG A 157 -8.54 10.19 2.01
CA ARG A 157 -7.75 11.36 1.58
C ARG A 157 -8.43 12.68 1.95
N GLY A 158 -7.62 13.59 2.54
CA GLY A 158 -8.06 14.95 2.88
C GLY A 158 -8.92 15.05 4.13
N LEU A 159 -9.13 13.96 4.85
CA LEU A 159 -9.72 13.96 6.20
C LEU A 159 -8.64 14.23 7.26
N LYS A 160 -9.05 14.71 8.42
CA LYS A 160 -8.21 14.70 9.62
C LYS A 160 -7.99 13.25 10.07
N LYS A 161 -6.90 13.01 10.79
CA LYS A 161 -6.48 11.64 11.19
C LYS A 161 -7.60 10.89 11.93
N GLU A 162 -8.30 11.56 12.85
CA GLU A 162 -9.39 10.97 13.62
C GLU A 162 -10.59 10.61 12.74
N ASP A 163 -10.96 11.53 11.82
CA ASP A 163 -12.07 11.32 10.87
C ASP A 163 -11.74 10.21 9.87
N ALA A 164 -10.48 10.16 9.39
CA ALA A 164 -10.00 9.11 8.50
C ALA A 164 -10.07 7.73 9.18
N LYS A 165 -9.58 7.64 10.43
CA LYS A 165 -9.66 6.42 11.22
C LYS A 165 -11.11 5.97 11.46
N THR A 166 -12.00 6.91 11.81
CA THR A 166 -13.42 6.63 12.00
C THR A 166 -14.07 6.09 10.73
N LEU A 167 -13.85 6.79 9.60
CA LEU A 167 -14.37 6.36 8.30
C LEU A 167 -13.85 4.98 7.91
N TRP A 168 -12.54 4.73 8.10
CA TRP A 168 -11.95 3.44 7.76
C TRP A 168 -12.54 2.29 8.59
N GLN A 169 -12.75 2.51 9.88
CA GLN A 169 -13.41 1.53 10.77
C GLN A 169 -14.84 1.18 10.32
N GLU A 170 -15.54 2.10 9.65
CA GLU A 170 -16.86 1.87 9.08
C GLU A 170 -16.80 1.13 7.73
N VAL A 171 -15.80 1.44 6.91
CA VAL A 171 -15.68 0.95 5.53
C VAL A 171 -15.01 -0.42 5.44
N ALA A 172 -13.94 -0.64 6.20
CA ALA A 172 -13.13 -1.85 6.13
C ALA A 172 -13.96 -3.14 6.35
N PRO A 173 -14.86 -3.23 7.33
CA PRO A 173 -15.72 -4.42 7.49
C PRO A 173 -16.59 -4.70 6.26
N ALA A 174 -17.12 -3.66 5.61
CA ALA A 174 -17.95 -3.84 4.42
C ALA A 174 -17.12 -4.37 3.23
N LEU A 175 -15.88 -3.90 3.07
CA LEU A 175 -14.96 -4.41 2.05
C LEU A 175 -14.60 -5.88 2.32
N GLN A 176 -14.36 -6.25 3.57
CA GLN A 176 -14.11 -7.65 3.96
C GLN A 176 -15.33 -8.54 3.71
N ASP A 177 -16.54 -8.04 3.98
CA ASP A 177 -17.75 -8.82 3.74
C ASP A 177 -17.97 -9.04 2.24
N PHE A 178 -17.68 -8.04 1.40
CA PHE A 178 -17.70 -8.24 -0.06
C PHE A 178 -16.70 -9.31 -0.51
N ALA A 179 -15.50 -9.34 0.04
CA ALA A 179 -14.51 -10.37 -0.27
C ALA A 179 -14.98 -11.77 0.18
N LYS A 180 -15.56 -11.89 1.38
CA LYS A 180 -16.16 -13.16 1.86
C LYS A 180 -17.30 -13.66 0.95
N GLU A 181 -18.01 -12.75 0.28
CA GLU A 181 -19.02 -13.08 -0.74
C GLU A 181 -18.40 -13.48 -2.10
N GLY A 182 -17.09 -13.59 -2.20
CA GLY A 182 -16.37 -13.94 -3.43
C GLY A 182 -16.10 -12.76 -4.36
N LYS A 183 -16.35 -11.52 -3.94
CA LYS A 183 -16.07 -10.34 -4.76
C LYS A 183 -14.60 -9.92 -4.63
N ILE A 184 -14.03 -9.40 -5.70
CA ILE A 184 -12.69 -8.80 -5.69
C ILE A 184 -12.77 -7.39 -5.14
N VAL A 185 -11.88 -7.04 -4.24
CA VAL A 185 -11.75 -5.69 -3.70
C VAL A 185 -10.34 -5.17 -3.98
N ILE A 186 -10.24 -4.01 -4.63
CA ILE A 186 -8.96 -3.31 -4.82
C ILE A 186 -9.13 -1.89 -4.28
N PHE A 187 -8.32 -1.52 -3.31
CA PHE A 187 -8.35 -0.17 -2.78
C PHE A 187 -6.98 0.50 -2.81
N ALA A 188 -6.98 1.80 -3.08
CA ALA A 188 -5.79 2.63 -3.03
C ALA A 188 -5.75 3.41 -1.72
N THR A 189 -4.59 3.48 -1.11
CA THR A 189 -4.35 4.23 0.11
C THR A 189 -2.91 4.75 0.17
N ARG A 190 -2.69 5.74 1.05
CA ARG A 190 -1.36 6.20 1.47
C ARG A 190 -1.04 5.80 2.91
N ASP A 191 -2.05 5.29 3.59
CA ASP A 191 -1.93 4.86 4.98
C ASP A 191 -1.62 3.36 5.04
N LYS A 192 -0.44 3.03 5.57
CA LYS A 192 -0.01 1.64 5.75
C LYS A 192 -0.94 0.86 6.67
N ASP A 193 -1.51 1.52 7.70
CA ASP A 193 -2.38 0.86 8.67
C ASP A 193 -3.70 0.43 8.01
N GLU A 194 -4.21 1.21 7.05
CA GLU A 194 -5.35 0.82 6.23
C GLU A 194 -5.01 -0.44 5.39
N ALA A 195 -3.85 -0.44 4.72
CA ALA A 195 -3.42 -1.59 3.91
C ALA A 195 -3.22 -2.84 4.77
N ILE A 196 -2.55 -2.73 5.91
CA ILE A 196 -2.28 -3.85 6.83
C ILE A 196 -3.57 -4.44 7.39
N SER A 197 -4.58 -3.61 7.62
CA SER A 197 -5.78 -4.01 8.38
C SER A 197 -6.65 -5.05 7.69
N ILE A 198 -6.70 -5.05 6.34
CA ILE A 198 -7.63 -5.91 5.59
C ILE A 198 -7.06 -6.55 4.31
N ALA A 199 -5.89 -6.11 3.81
CA ALA A 199 -5.41 -6.61 2.53
C ALA A 199 -4.78 -8.00 2.64
N ASP A 200 -5.13 -8.90 1.71
CA ASP A 200 -4.46 -10.20 1.53
C ASP A 200 -3.09 -10.02 0.86
N ARG A 201 -3.04 -9.12 -0.13
CA ARG A 201 -1.79 -8.71 -0.79
C ARG A 201 -1.73 -7.20 -0.92
N ILE A 202 -0.49 -6.70 -0.88
CA ILE A 202 -0.19 -5.28 -0.99
C ILE A 202 0.71 -5.07 -2.22
N VAL A 203 0.34 -4.10 -3.04
CA VAL A 203 1.11 -3.58 -4.16
C VAL A 203 1.76 -2.29 -3.70
N VAL A 204 3.04 -2.34 -3.38
CA VAL A 204 3.81 -1.15 -3.00
C VAL A 204 4.18 -0.38 -4.25
N THR A 205 3.79 0.89 -4.31
CA THR A 205 4.04 1.76 -5.46
C THR A 205 4.86 2.98 -5.04
N HIS A 206 5.86 3.34 -5.84
CA HIS A 206 6.66 4.55 -5.64
C HIS A 206 7.14 5.09 -6.99
N TYR A 207 7.13 6.42 -7.19
CA TYR A 207 7.54 7.09 -8.43
C TYR A 207 7.03 6.40 -9.71
N ARG A 208 5.73 6.10 -9.79
CA ARG A 208 5.10 5.48 -10.96
C ARG A 208 5.61 4.07 -11.30
N GLN A 209 6.12 3.38 -10.32
CA GLN A 209 6.57 2.00 -10.44
C GLN A 209 5.97 1.15 -9.33
N ILE A 210 5.63 -0.08 -9.67
CA ILE A 210 5.37 -1.09 -8.64
C ILE A 210 6.73 -1.54 -8.13
N LYS A 211 6.93 -1.40 -6.84
CA LYS A 211 8.19 -1.75 -6.18
C LYS A 211 8.17 -3.18 -5.65
N GLN A 212 7.01 -3.63 -5.20
CA GLN A 212 6.82 -5.03 -4.76
C GLN A 212 5.33 -5.38 -4.74
N ILE A 213 5.02 -6.65 -4.97
CA ILE A 213 3.71 -7.26 -4.77
C ILE A 213 3.89 -8.46 -3.84
N GLY A 214 3.13 -8.53 -2.76
CA GLY A 214 3.22 -9.66 -1.83
C GLY A 214 2.25 -9.54 -0.66
N THR A 215 2.23 -10.55 0.20
CA THR A 215 1.60 -10.43 1.52
C THR A 215 2.42 -9.49 2.40
N LEU A 216 1.81 -8.95 3.45
CA LEU A 216 2.54 -8.13 4.43
C LEU A 216 3.79 -8.85 4.93
N GLU A 217 3.67 -10.13 5.29
CA GLU A 217 4.79 -10.92 5.80
C GLU A 217 5.94 -11.03 4.78
N GLN A 218 5.62 -11.31 3.50
CA GLN A 218 6.62 -11.38 2.43
C GLN A 218 7.36 -10.05 2.26
N ILE A 219 6.65 -8.92 2.31
CA ILE A 219 7.26 -7.61 2.13
C ILE A 219 8.16 -7.24 3.32
N LEU A 220 7.71 -7.53 4.55
CA LEU A 220 8.47 -7.23 5.76
C LEU A 220 9.72 -8.11 5.91
N GLN A 221 9.62 -9.40 5.58
CA GLN A 221 10.75 -10.32 5.70
C GLN A 221 11.77 -10.18 4.57
N ASN A 222 11.28 -9.92 3.34
CA ASN A 222 12.10 -9.86 2.15
C ASN A 222 11.70 -8.67 1.25
N PRO A 223 11.97 -7.43 1.67
CA PRO A 223 11.70 -6.28 0.83
C PRO A 223 12.56 -6.34 -0.43
N SER A 224 11.94 -6.20 -1.61
CA SER A 224 12.63 -6.28 -2.90
C SER A 224 13.52 -5.07 -3.19
N ASN A 225 13.31 -3.97 -2.47
CA ASN A 225 14.10 -2.74 -2.57
C ASN A 225 13.88 -1.87 -1.33
N ILE A 226 14.69 -0.81 -1.23
CA ILE A 226 14.64 0.18 -0.14
C ILE A 226 13.23 0.77 0.04
N TRP A 227 12.54 1.08 -1.06
CA TRP A 227 11.21 1.68 -1.01
C TRP A 227 10.14 0.74 -0.45
N ALA A 228 10.25 -0.57 -0.75
CA ALA A 228 9.37 -1.57 -0.18
C ALA A 228 9.60 -1.73 1.34
N ALA A 229 10.84 -1.65 1.81
CA ALA A 229 11.17 -1.66 3.23
C ALA A 229 10.60 -0.43 3.95
N GLN A 230 10.79 0.77 3.39
CA GLN A 230 10.33 2.03 3.98
C GLN A 230 8.82 2.22 3.94
N ALA A 231 8.10 1.53 3.06
CA ALA A 231 6.65 1.63 2.98
C ALA A 231 5.93 1.29 4.29
N PHE A 232 6.53 0.43 5.11
CA PHE A 232 5.97 -0.02 6.40
C PHE A 232 6.76 0.47 7.61
N ASP A 233 8.01 0.81 7.43
CA ASP A 233 8.87 1.38 8.46
C ASP A 233 9.62 2.60 7.90
N GLU A 234 9.07 3.78 8.11
CA GLU A 234 9.67 5.04 7.65
C GLU A 234 11.06 5.29 8.25
N ASP A 235 11.33 4.67 9.39
CA ASP A 235 12.60 4.73 10.12
C ASP A 235 13.53 3.54 9.77
N TYR A 236 13.21 2.74 8.73
CA TYR A 236 14.09 1.68 8.25
C TYR A 236 15.46 2.26 7.92
N ALA A 237 16.48 1.79 8.60
CA ALA A 237 17.83 2.32 8.49
C ALA A 237 18.57 1.72 7.31
N PHE A 238 19.37 2.54 6.65
CA PHE A 238 20.29 2.13 5.59
C PHE A 238 21.66 2.74 5.86
N GLU A 239 22.70 1.95 5.66
CA GLU A 239 24.08 2.41 5.81
C GLU A 239 24.94 1.86 4.67
N LYS A 240 25.73 2.74 4.05
CA LYS A 240 26.68 2.36 3.03
C LYS A 240 27.84 1.63 3.69
N ALA A 241 28.19 0.46 3.15
CA ALA A 241 29.24 -0.36 3.70
C ALA A 241 29.94 -1.17 2.60
N ARG A 242 31.17 -1.57 2.82
CA ARG A 242 31.93 -2.42 1.91
C ARG A 242 31.83 -3.87 2.33
N LEU A 243 31.36 -4.72 1.41
CA LEU A 243 31.20 -6.13 1.68
C LEU A 243 32.54 -6.86 1.59
N LYS A 244 32.89 -7.63 2.61
CA LYS A 244 34.14 -8.42 2.64
C LYS A 244 33.95 -9.74 3.39
N ILE A 245 34.94 -10.62 3.22
CA ILE A 245 35.09 -11.80 4.09
C ILE A 245 36.20 -11.48 5.09
N ALA A 246 35.86 -11.50 6.39
CA ALA A 246 36.80 -11.35 7.46
C ALA A 246 36.66 -12.53 8.43
N TYR A 247 37.80 -13.14 8.82
CA TYR A 247 37.84 -14.29 9.73
C TYR A 247 36.92 -15.46 9.32
N GLY A 248 36.72 -15.68 8.00
CA GLY A 248 35.84 -16.70 7.46
C GLY A 248 34.33 -16.36 7.54
N LYS A 249 33.98 -15.15 7.93
CA LYS A 249 32.62 -14.65 8.01
C LYS A 249 32.35 -13.59 6.93
N LEU A 250 31.12 -13.52 6.48
CA LEU A 250 30.64 -12.42 5.65
C LEU A 250 30.36 -11.22 6.54
N VAL A 251 31.01 -10.09 6.27
CA VAL A 251 30.84 -8.84 7.03
C VAL A 251 30.71 -7.66 6.08
N ALA A 252 29.96 -6.67 6.47
CA ALA A 252 29.95 -5.36 5.85
C ALA A 252 30.66 -4.36 6.75
N THR A 253 31.64 -3.62 6.22
CA THR A 253 32.39 -2.61 6.96
C THR A 253 31.89 -1.24 6.56
N THR A 254 31.38 -0.49 7.53
CA THR A 254 30.91 0.88 7.37
C THR A 254 32.06 1.87 7.16
N GLU A 255 31.77 3.10 6.72
CA GLU A 255 32.79 4.13 6.50
C GLU A 255 33.57 4.50 7.77
N ASP A 256 32.95 4.40 8.93
CA ASP A 256 33.58 4.63 10.26
C ASP A 256 34.28 3.37 10.83
N GLY A 257 34.34 2.29 10.04
CA GLY A 257 35.14 1.10 10.35
C GLY A 257 34.44 0.03 11.18
N PHE A 258 33.14 0.19 11.50
CA PHE A 258 32.39 -0.86 12.19
C PHE A 258 32.08 -2.02 11.26
N GLU A 259 32.08 -3.23 11.79
CA GLU A 259 31.76 -4.45 11.09
C GLU A 259 30.36 -4.94 11.47
N ILE A 260 29.51 -5.13 10.46
CA ILE A 260 28.17 -5.70 10.62
C ILE A 260 28.25 -7.18 10.17
N ASP A 261 27.95 -8.10 11.09
CA ASP A 261 27.94 -9.54 10.82
C ASP A 261 26.75 -9.91 9.94
N LEU A 262 27.04 -10.44 8.77
CA LEU A 262 26.09 -10.89 7.76
C LEU A 262 26.16 -12.41 7.51
N SER A 263 26.71 -13.17 8.48
CA SER A 263 26.91 -14.62 8.38
C SER A 263 25.61 -15.41 8.22
N HIS A 264 24.45 -14.79 8.47
CA HIS A 264 23.13 -15.37 8.22
C HIS A 264 22.76 -15.40 6.72
N LEU A 265 23.44 -14.61 5.89
CA LEU A 265 23.19 -14.57 4.45
C LEU A 265 23.97 -15.68 3.73
N ASP A 266 23.39 -16.24 2.66
CA ASP A 266 24.10 -17.24 1.85
C ASP A 266 25.27 -16.59 1.09
N GLY A 267 26.49 -16.94 1.48
CA GLY A 267 27.71 -16.41 0.86
C GLY A 267 27.85 -16.71 -0.64
N LYS A 268 27.17 -17.73 -1.18
CA LYS A 268 27.16 -17.99 -2.62
C LYS A 268 26.40 -16.92 -3.38
N VAL A 269 25.34 -16.42 -2.77
CA VAL A 269 24.42 -15.44 -3.29
C VAL A 269 25.09 -14.07 -3.43
N VAL A 270 25.83 -13.66 -2.40
CA VAL A 270 26.47 -12.35 -2.33
C VAL A 270 27.90 -12.34 -2.88
N LYS A 271 28.36 -13.45 -3.46
CA LYS A 271 29.77 -13.61 -3.91
C LYS A 271 30.21 -12.54 -4.91
N SER A 272 29.32 -12.13 -5.83
CA SER A 272 29.61 -11.11 -6.83
C SER A 272 29.76 -9.70 -6.23
N TYR A 273 29.25 -9.47 -5.05
CA TYR A 273 29.31 -8.19 -4.35
C TYR A 273 30.47 -8.07 -3.38
N ILE A 274 31.24 -9.16 -3.15
CA ILE A 274 32.42 -9.10 -2.28
C ILE A 274 33.45 -8.11 -2.84
N GLY A 275 33.83 -7.14 -2.01
CA GLY A 275 34.71 -6.05 -2.40
C GLY A 275 34.00 -4.84 -3.00
N GLN A 276 32.68 -4.90 -3.17
CA GLN A 276 31.86 -3.77 -3.64
C GLN A 276 31.20 -3.02 -2.46
N ASP A 277 30.78 -1.80 -2.75
CA ASP A 277 29.95 -1.02 -1.85
C ASP A 277 28.49 -1.49 -1.98
N VAL A 278 27.79 -1.60 -0.86
CA VAL A 278 26.40 -2.05 -0.76
C VAL A 278 25.70 -1.20 0.30
N TYR A 279 24.36 -1.16 0.26
CA TYR A 279 23.62 -0.70 1.42
C TYR A 279 23.27 -1.87 2.32
N VAL A 280 23.56 -1.74 3.60
CA VAL A 280 23.06 -2.63 4.65
C VAL A 280 21.85 -1.97 5.27
N GLY A 281 20.72 -2.68 5.29
CA GLY A 281 19.45 -2.16 5.79
C GLY A 281 18.88 -3.02 6.91
N TRP A 282 18.19 -2.38 7.86
CA TRP A 282 17.47 -3.07 8.94
C TRP A 282 16.31 -2.24 9.49
N ALA A 283 15.31 -2.92 10.03
CA ALA A 283 14.13 -2.28 10.59
C ALA A 283 14.46 -1.48 11.87
N SER A 284 13.65 -0.46 12.14
CA SER A 284 13.87 0.48 13.25
C SER A 284 13.79 -0.15 14.66
N ASP A 285 13.24 -1.36 14.77
CA ASP A 285 13.15 -2.15 16.01
C ASP A 285 14.22 -3.24 16.13
N CYS A 286 15.14 -3.34 15.15
CA CYS A 286 16.15 -4.39 15.07
C CYS A 286 17.55 -3.90 15.45
N TYR A 287 17.68 -3.06 16.47
CA TYR A 287 18.97 -2.61 16.96
C TYR A 287 19.47 -3.43 18.14
N ASP A 288 20.78 -3.69 18.16
CA ASP A 288 21.47 -4.12 19.37
C ASP A 288 21.73 -2.90 20.25
N VAL A 289 20.81 -2.61 21.14
CA VAL A 289 20.90 -1.44 22.06
C VAL A 289 22.06 -1.54 23.06
N SER A 290 22.61 -2.74 23.25
CA SER A 290 23.78 -3.00 24.06
C SER A 290 25.08 -3.07 23.24
N GLY A 291 24.99 -2.97 21.92
CA GLY A 291 26.11 -3.13 20.99
C GLY A 291 27.28 -2.15 21.23
N GLU A 292 28.40 -2.49 20.67
CA GLU A 292 29.66 -1.72 20.85
C GLU A 292 29.60 -0.33 20.21
N ARG A 293 28.93 -0.21 19.05
CA ARG A 293 28.72 1.07 18.38
C ARG A 293 27.58 1.81 19.03
N LYS A 294 27.90 2.80 19.86
CA LYS A 294 26.92 3.62 20.55
C LYS A 294 26.87 5.04 19.98
N ALA A 295 25.66 5.61 19.96
CA ALA A 295 25.45 7.02 19.68
C ALA A 295 24.65 7.66 20.78
N LYS A 296 24.99 8.94 21.05
CA LYS A 296 24.27 9.75 22.03
C LYS A 296 22.88 10.06 21.53
N VAL A 297 21.90 9.92 22.40
CA VAL A 297 20.51 10.26 22.10
C VAL A 297 20.35 11.79 22.16
N GLU A 298 19.95 12.38 21.04
CA GLU A 298 19.69 13.83 20.95
C GLU A 298 18.28 14.16 21.41
N HIS A 299 17.32 13.34 20.99
CA HIS A 299 15.92 13.49 21.37
C HIS A 299 15.29 12.14 21.70
N ALA A 300 14.36 12.14 22.65
CA ALA A 300 13.60 10.98 23.04
C ALA A 300 12.11 11.31 23.07
N TYR A 301 11.31 10.60 22.28
CA TYR A 301 9.86 10.74 22.24
C TYR A 301 9.21 9.50 22.80
N LYS A 302 8.20 9.66 23.65
CA LYS A 302 7.39 8.54 24.11
C LYS A 302 6.30 8.27 23.07
N SER A 303 6.34 7.08 22.50
CA SER A 303 5.25 6.51 21.71
C SER A 303 4.37 5.61 22.59
N GLU A 304 3.28 5.05 22.06
CA GLU A 304 2.30 4.30 22.86
C GLU A 304 2.92 3.23 23.76
N ASN A 305 3.86 2.41 23.24
CA ASN A 305 4.48 1.30 23.94
C ASN A 305 6.02 1.33 23.95
N CYS A 306 6.66 2.37 23.43
CA CYS A 306 8.10 2.47 23.33
C CYS A 306 8.56 3.92 23.34
N TYR A 307 9.89 4.10 23.43
CA TYR A 307 10.55 5.38 23.15
C TYR A 307 11.13 5.34 21.74
N ILE A 308 10.98 6.43 20.99
CA ILE A 308 11.70 6.67 19.75
C ILE A 308 12.87 7.57 20.09
N LEU A 309 14.08 7.05 19.97
CA LEU A 309 15.33 7.72 20.29
C LEU A 309 15.97 8.20 18.99
N THR A 310 16.30 9.48 18.89
CA THR A 310 16.97 10.06 17.73
C THR A 310 18.45 10.21 18.00
N CYS A 311 19.29 9.63 17.13
CA CYS A 311 20.74 9.64 17.18
C CYS A 311 21.29 10.06 15.81
N GLY A 312 21.53 11.36 15.62
CA GLY A 312 21.82 11.90 14.29
C GLY A 312 20.65 11.64 13.32
N ASN A 313 20.93 11.00 12.20
CA ASN A 313 19.92 10.67 11.18
C ASN A 313 19.17 9.35 11.45
N ARG A 314 19.39 8.71 12.58
CA ARG A 314 18.79 7.39 12.89
C ARG A 314 17.73 7.53 13.97
N ARG A 315 16.68 6.74 13.82
CA ARG A 315 15.64 6.58 14.83
C ARG A 315 15.61 5.13 15.30
N VAL A 316 15.74 4.94 16.60
CA VAL A 316 15.80 3.63 17.25
C VAL A 316 14.59 3.47 18.14
N LYS A 317 13.84 2.40 18.01
CA LYS A 317 12.74 2.06 18.92
C LYS A 317 13.31 1.28 20.10
N CYS A 318 13.03 1.75 21.31
CA CYS A 318 13.52 1.15 22.55
C CYS A 318 12.42 1.11 23.61
N GLY A 319 12.37 0.05 24.41
CA GLY A 319 11.37 -0.09 25.49
C GLY A 319 11.53 0.97 26.60
N GLU A 320 12.74 1.47 26.82
CA GLU A 320 13.07 2.43 27.85
C GLU A 320 13.83 3.64 27.29
N LYS A 321 13.71 4.77 27.97
CA LYS A 321 14.49 5.97 27.65
C LYS A 321 15.95 5.75 28.03
N GLN A 322 16.85 6.00 27.07
CA GLN A 322 18.30 5.90 27.26
C GLN A 322 18.99 7.17 26.77
N ASP A 323 20.19 7.46 27.32
CA ASP A 323 21.02 8.59 26.92
C ASP A 323 22.01 8.22 25.79
N GLU A 324 22.32 6.94 25.67
CA GLU A 324 23.11 6.33 24.60
C GLU A 324 22.44 5.03 24.15
N VAL A 325 22.50 4.72 22.85
CA VAL A 325 21.90 3.52 22.31
C VAL A 325 22.82 2.88 21.26
N GLY A 326 22.83 1.57 21.21
CA GLY A 326 23.49 0.82 20.16
C GLY A 326 22.86 1.13 18.79
N THR A 327 23.69 1.29 17.76
CA THR A 327 23.27 1.71 16.40
C THR A 327 23.61 0.70 15.32
N LEU A 328 23.98 -0.51 15.70
CA LEU A 328 24.15 -1.63 14.77
C LEU A 328 22.94 -2.57 14.84
N PRO A 329 22.60 -3.27 13.74
CA PRO A 329 21.50 -4.23 13.75
C PRO A 329 21.82 -5.42 14.66
N LEU A 330 20.75 -6.02 15.20
CA LEU A 330 20.84 -7.34 15.84
C LEU A 330 21.35 -8.37 14.84
N LEU A 331 22.13 -9.33 15.32
CA LEU A 331 22.64 -10.43 14.51
C LEU A 331 21.50 -11.13 13.71
N GLY A 332 21.70 -11.30 12.43
CA GLY A 332 20.73 -11.96 11.55
C GLY A 332 19.55 -11.08 11.10
N LYS A 333 19.56 -9.78 11.37
CA LYS A 333 18.46 -8.85 11.02
C LYS A 333 18.78 -7.86 9.91
N ALA A 334 20.03 -7.79 9.48
CA ALA A 334 20.44 -6.92 8.39
C ALA A 334 20.19 -7.56 7.02
N LEU A 335 19.77 -6.78 6.05
CA LEU A 335 19.59 -7.15 4.65
C LEU A 335 20.55 -6.34 3.78
N LEU A 336 20.84 -6.83 2.57
CA LEU A 336 21.72 -6.17 1.61
C LEU A 336 20.94 -5.63 0.42
N PHE A 337 21.31 -4.42 -0.01
CA PHE A 337 20.77 -3.75 -1.18
C PHE A 337 21.92 -3.26 -2.07
N ASP A 338 21.71 -3.32 -3.38
CA ASP A 338 22.66 -2.84 -4.37
C ASP A 338 22.83 -1.33 -4.28
N ASP A 339 24.09 -0.85 -4.31
CA ASP A 339 24.40 0.59 -4.19
C ASP A 339 23.95 1.39 -5.42
N THR A 340 23.78 0.76 -6.58
CA THR A 340 23.47 1.44 -7.84
C THR A 340 21.98 1.53 -8.15
N ASN A 341 21.19 0.51 -7.79
CA ASN A 341 19.78 0.40 -8.15
C ASN A 341 18.83 0.24 -6.96
N GLU A 342 19.38 0.20 -5.73
CA GLU A 342 18.60 0.10 -4.47
C GLU A 342 17.75 -1.17 -4.34
N ASN A 343 17.94 -2.15 -5.22
CA ASN A 343 17.26 -3.44 -5.14
C ASN A 343 17.90 -4.34 -4.10
N SER A 344 17.09 -5.19 -3.46
CA SER A 344 17.61 -6.22 -2.57
C SER A 344 18.47 -7.21 -3.36
N ILE A 345 19.70 -7.42 -2.91
CA ILE A 345 20.63 -8.39 -3.50
C ILE A 345 20.07 -9.81 -3.43
N LEU A 346 19.19 -10.07 -2.45
CA LEU A 346 18.53 -11.37 -2.30
C LEU A 346 17.35 -11.55 -3.27
N SER A 347 16.69 -10.48 -3.71
CA SER A 347 15.53 -10.58 -4.63
C SER A 347 15.93 -10.99 -6.05
N ASP A 348 17.12 -10.58 -6.51
CA ASP A 348 17.62 -10.93 -7.85
C ASP A 348 17.87 -12.44 -8.01
N ILE A 349 17.99 -13.16 -6.89
CA ILE A 349 18.30 -14.59 -6.88
C ILE A 349 17.06 -15.46 -6.85
N VAL A 350 16.02 -15.03 -6.15
CA VAL A 350 14.72 -15.72 -6.21
C VAL A 350 14.19 -15.71 -7.64
N ALA A 351 14.40 -14.63 -8.40
CA ALA A 351 14.05 -14.56 -9.82
C ALA A 351 14.90 -15.51 -10.70
N ALA A 352 16.18 -15.72 -10.37
CA ALA A 352 17.08 -16.60 -11.15
C ALA A 352 16.86 -18.09 -10.91
N TYR A 353 16.18 -18.49 -9.83
CA TYR A 353 15.84 -19.89 -9.51
C TYR A 353 14.40 -20.29 -9.86
N LEU A 354 13.55 -19.33 -10.30
CA LEU A 354 12.16 -19.58 -10.70
C LEU A 354 11.94 -19.64 -12.22
N PHE A 355 13.04 -19.61 -13.01
CA PHE A 355 13.00 -19.79 -14.48
C PHE A 355 13.87 -21.00 -14.91
#